data_b27de463a6a6978df38a9ce4fa7635d0
#
_entry.id   b27de463a6a6978df38a9ce4fa7635d0
#
_cell.length_a   1.000
_cell.length_b   1.000
_cell.length_c   1.000
_cell.angle_alpha   90.00
_cell.angle_beta   90.00
_cell.angle_gamma   90.00
#
_symmetry.space_group_name_H-M   'P 1'
#
loop_
_entity.id
_entity.type
_entity.pdbx_description
1 polymer ?
#
loop_
_entity_poly.entity_id
_entity_poly.type
_entity_poly.pdbx_seq_one_letter_code
_entity_poly.pdbx_strand_id
1 'polypeptide(L)'
;AKFGREVINQPKQVGWQIFDKKVRHMLYPEYDVKSATMVKANSIRDLIYKIKGMNRSKALKTIFLYNNAVTKNIKFDPTIKDGKKTIGLKINKTNWANLINKPPFYAYGVTCGITFTFGGLKVNKNCQVLNKFRKPIKGLFAAGGIIGGIFYFNYPGGSGLTSGAVFGKIAGKSAAKF
;
A
#
# COMPACT_ATOMS: atom_id res chain seq x y z
N ALA A 1 1.57 4.58 -0.55
CA ALA A 1 1.09 5.91 -0.17
C ALA A 1 -0.03 6.44 -1.07
N LYS A 2 0.07 6.33 -2.41
CA LYS A 2 -0.95 6.92 -3.32
C LYS A 2 -2.36 6.33 -3.16
N PHE A 3 -2.50 5.04 -2.90
CA PHE A 3 -3.82 4.42 -2.66
C PHE A 3 -4.43 4.83 -1.33
N GLY A 4 -3.61 5.10 -0.31
CA GLY A 4 -4.08 5.57 0.97
C GLY A 4 -4.88 6.87 0.88
N ARG A 5 -4.46 7.81 0.04
CA ARG A 5 -5.21 9.07 -0.20
C ARG A 5 -6.60 8.81 -0.77
N GLU A 6 -6.71 7.89 -1.73
CA GLU A 6 -8.00 7.53 -2.32
C GLU A 6 -8.92 6.86 -1.29
N VAL A 7 -8.37 6.05 -0.38
CA VAL A 7 -9.13 5.38 0.68
C VAL A 7 -9.61 6.40 1.73
N ILE A 8 -8.75 7.33 2.17
CA ILE A 8 -9.12 8.37 3.15
C ILE A 8 -10.29 9.23 2.62
N ASN A 9 -10.35 9.48 1.32
CA ASN A 9 -11.41 10.28 0.69
C ASN A 9 -12.72 9.49 0.51
N GLN A 10 -12.77 8.19 0.81
CA GLN A 10 -14.01 7.43 0.74
C GLN A 10 -14.87 7.63 1.99
N PRO A 11 -16.20 7.45 1.88
CA PRO A 11 -17.09 7.45 3.04
C PRO A 11 -16.57 6.49 4.12
N LYS A 12 -16.55 6.96 5.38
CA LYS A 12 -16.00 6.22 6.54
C LYS A 12 -14.52 5.80 6.38
N GLN A 13 -13.81 6.39 5.42
CA GLN A 13 -12.40 6.06 5.11
C GLN A 13 -12.18 4.58 4.81
N VAL A 14 -13.15 3.93 4.19
CA VAL A 14 -13.10 2.51 3.83
C VAL A 14 -13.12 2.33 2.32
N GLY A 15 -12.12 1.62 1.80
CA GLY A 15 -12.09 1.07 0.44
C GLY A 15 -12.38 -0.42 0.45
N TRP A 16 -12.78 -0.98 -0.69
CA TRP A 16 -13.04 -2.41 -0.81
C TRP A 16 -12.08 -3.04 -1.81
N GLN A 17 -11.37 -4.07 -1.37
CA GLN A 17 -10.55 -4.91 -2.23
C GLN A 17 -11.36 -6.14 -2.63
N ILE A 18 -11.50 -6.38 -3.94
CA ILE A 18 -12.30 -7.48 -4.48
C ILE A 18 -11.37 -8.47 -5.16
N PHE A 19 -11.51 -9.74 -4.79
CA PHE A 19 -10.74 -10.86 -5.31
C PHE A 19 -11.65 -11.99 -5.75
N ASP A 20 -11.16 -12.82 -6.65
CA ASP A 20 -11.79 -14.09 -6.96
C ASP A 20 -10.98 -15.29 -6.43
N LYS A 21 -11.51 -16.51 -6.59
CA LYS A 21 -10.87 -17.74 -6.12
C LYS A 21 -9.43 -17.90 -6.60
N LYS A 22 -9.11 -17.45 -7.84
CA LYS A 22 -7.79 -17.69 -8.45
C LYS A 22 -6.62 -17.09 -7.69
N VAL A 23 -6.84 -15.95 -7.01
CA VAL A 23 -5.79 -15.21 -6.32
C VAL A 23 -5.93 -15.23 -4.79
N ARG A 24 -6.97 -15.89 -4.26
CA ARG A 24 -7.23 -15.92 -2.82
C ARG A 24 -6.08 -16.49 -2.00
N HIS A 25 -5.44 -17.53 -2.50
CA HIS A 25 -4.30 -18.17 -1.84
C HIS A 25 -3.02 -17.32 -1.82
N MET A 26 -2.99 -16.21 -2.55
CA MET A 26 -1.86 -15.29 -2.61
C MET A 26 -1.98 -14.14 -1.60
N LEU A 27 -3.11 -14.04 -0.90
CA LEU A 27 -3.31 -13.01 0.12
C LEU A 27 -2.52 -13.35 1.38
N TYR A 28 -2.07 -12.31 2.09
CA TYR A 28 -1.37 -12.46 3.36
C TYR A 28 -2.27 -13.07 4.45
N PRO A 29 -1.70 -13.72 5.49
CA PRO A 29 -2.47 -14.31 6.59
C PRO A 29 -3.39 -13.33 7.32
N GLU A 30 -3.09 -12.04 7.30
CA GLU A 30 -3.91 -10.98 7.89
C GLU A 30 -5.32 -10.88 7.27
N TYR A 31 -5.52 -11.40 6.06
CA TYR A 31 -6.85 -11.51 5.45
C TYR A 31 -7.71 -12.64 6.04
N ASP A 32 -7.11 -13.53 6.83
CA ASP A 32 -7.79 -14.68 7.47
C ASP A 32 -8.06 -14.48 8.97
N VAL A 33 -7.68 -13.33 9.55
CA VAL A 33 -7.96 -13.05 10.96
C VAL A 33 -9.46 -12.88 11.20
N LYS A 34 -9.95 -13.28 12.39
CA LYS A 34 -11.38 -13.22 12.75
C LYS A 34 -11.98 -11.81 12.67
N SER A 35 -11.17 -10.79 12.86
CA SER A 35 -11.56 -9.37 12.77
C SER A 35 -11.59 -8.82 11.34
N ALA A 36 -11.11 -9.57 10.34
CA ALA A 36 -11.13 -9.12 8.96
C ALA A 36 -12.55 -8.92 8.45
N THR A 37 -12.84 -7.77 7.88
CA THR A 37 -14.12 -7.49 7.24
C THR A 37 -14.19 -8.23 5.91
N MET A 38 -14.64 -9.47 5.92
CA MET A 38 -14.76 -10.31 4.73
C MET A 38 -16.21 -10.52 4.33
N VAL A 39 -16.51 -10.31 3.07
CA VAL A 39 -17.77 -10.70 2.43
C VAL A 39 -17.48 -11.73 1.34
N LYS A 40 -18.25 -12.80 1.28
CA LYS A 40 -18.12 -13.88 0.29
C LYS A 40 -19.44 -14.13 -0.45
N ALA A 41 -19.35 -14.38 -1.76
CA ALA A 41 -20.49 -14.74 -2.59
C ALA A 41 -20.07 -15.52 -3.84
N ASN A 42 -21.02 -16.22 -4.45
CA ASN A 42 -20.78 -16.99 -5.67
C ASN A 42 -21.01 -16.18 -6.96
N SER A 43 -21.57 -14.97 -6.86
CA SER A 43 -21.65 -14.02 -7.96
C SER A 43 -21.10 -12.65 -7.54
N ILE A 44 -20.59 -11.89 -8.52
CA ILE A 44 -20.14 -10.50 -8.29
C ILE A 44 -21.34 -9.65 -7.85
N ARG A 45 -22.51 -9.86 -8.44
CA ARG A 45 -23.72 -9.14 -8.08
C ARG A 45 -24.06 -9.34 -6.61
N ASP A 46 -24.16 -10.58 -6.14
CA ASP A 46 -24.46 -10.88 -4.75
C ASP A 46 -23.39 -10.35 -3.79
N LEU A 47 -22.12 -10.43 -4.19
CA LEU A 47 -21.02 -9.86 -3.42
C LEU A 47 -21.26 -8.36 -3.17
N ILE A 48 -21.50 -7.60 -4.25
CA ILE A 48 -21.72 -6.15 -4.18
C ILE A 48 -22.98 -5.80 -3.38
N TYR A 49 -24.05 -6.60 -3.51
CA TYR A 49 -25.28 -6.37 -2.77
C TYR A 49 -25.18 -6.63 -1.26
N LYS A 50 -24.29 -7.52 -0.84
CA LYS A 50 -23.99 -7.77 0.58
C LYS A 50 -23.19 -6.64 1.25
N ILE A 51 -22.49 -5.78 0.48
CA ILE A 51 -21.70 -4.70 1.04
C ILE A 51 -22.59 -3.48 1.31
N LYS A 52 -22.80 -3.20 2.60
CA LYS A 52 -23.60 -2.03 3.02
C LYS A 52 -22.91 -0.72 2.65
N GLY A 53 -23.67 0.25 2.14
CA GLY A 53 -23.18 1.60 1.81
C GLY A 53 -22.41 1.70 0.49
N MET A 54 -22.26 0.62 -0.27
CA MET A 54 -21.61 0.66 -1.59
C MET A 54 -22.59 1.16 -2.67
N ASN A 55 -22.12 2.02 -3.56
CA ASN A 55 -22.85 2.35 -4.78
C ASN A 55 -22.81 1.15 -5.73
N ARG A 56 -23.86 0.35 -5.71
CA ARG A 56 -23.98 -0.95 -6.41
C ARG A 56 -23.78 -0.82 -7.91
N SER A 57 -24.48 0.12 -8.55
CA SER A 57 -24.39 0.34 -9.99
C SER A 57 -22.99 0.72 -10.42
N LYS A 58 -22.38 1.68 -9.73
CA LYS A 58 -21.00 2.13 -10.01
C LYS A 58 -19.98 1.01 -9.79
N ALA A 59 -20.12 0.21 -8.73
CA ALA A 59 -19.22 -0.90 -8.45
C ALA A 59 -19.31 -1.99 -9.51
N LEU A 60 -20.51 -2.42 -9.91
CA LEU A 60 -20.70 -3.40 -10.98
C LEU A 60 -20.13 -2.89 -12.31
N LYS A 61 -20.40 -1.63 -12.67
CA LYS A 61 -19.84 -1.01 -13.88
C LYS A 61 -18.32 -0.99 -13.84
N THR A 62 -17.71 -0.68 -12.69
CA THR A 62 -16.25 -0.64 -12.53
C THR A 62 -15.63 -2.03 -12.76
N ILE A 63 -16.21 -3.09 -12.18
CA ILE A 63 -15.71 -4.46 -12.36
C ILE A 63 -15.89 -4.92 -13.82
N PHE A 64 -17.02 -4.61 -14.43
CA PHE A 64 -17.26 -4.90 -15.85
C PHE A 64 -16.24 -4.24 -16.75
N LEU A 65 -16.03 -2.93 -16.59
CA LEU A 65 -15.03 -2.18 -17.38
C LEU A 65 -13.62 -2.72 -17.16
N TYR A 66 -13.27 -3.03 -15.93
CA TYR A 66 -11.98 -3.64 -15.60
C TYR A 66 -11.79 -4.98 -16.32
N ASN A 67 -12.75 -5.88 -16.24
CA ASN A 67 -12.66 -7.19 -16.90
C ASN A 67 -12.52 -7.07 -18.41
N ASN A 68 -13.24 -6.12 -19.04
CA ASN A 68 -13.14 -5.88 -20.49
C ASN A 68 -11.79 -5.28 -20.89
N ALA A 69 -11.16 -4.53 -20.02
CA ALA A 69 -9.87 -3.88 -20.27
C ALA A 69 -8.66 -4.82 -20.12
N VAL A 70 -8.82 -5.98 -19.48
CA VAL A 70 -7.72 -6.95 -19.26
C VAL A 70 -7.28 -7.59 -20.59
N THR A 71 -5.98 -7.57 -20.85
CA THR A 71 -5.38 -8.25 -22.00
C THR A 71 -5.52 -9.77 -21.89
N LYS A 72 -6.07 -10.42 -22.95
CA LYS A 72 -6.46 -11.84 -22.90
C LYS A 72 -5.30 -12.82 -23.13
N ASN A 73 -4.36 -12.49 -24.00
CA ASN A 73 -3.36 -13.43 -24.53
C ASN A 73 -2.05 -13.47 -23.75
N ILE A 74 -2.06 -12.96 -22.51
CA ILE A 74 -0.88 -12.96 -21.63
C ILE A 74 -1.19 -13.84 -20.43
N LYS A 75 -0.32 -14.81 -20.16
CA LYS A 75 -0.40 -15.67 -18.98
C LYS A 75 -0.08 -14.83 -17.74
N PHE A 76 -0.85 -15.02 -16.68
CA PHE A 76 -0.57 -14.39 -15.40
C PHE A 76 0.61 -15.11 -14.70
N ASP A 77 1.61 -14.32 -14.28
CA ASP A 77 2.71 -14.80 -13.46
C ASP A 77 3.02 -13.76 -12.37
N PRO A 78 2.76 -14.07 -11.09
CA PRO A 78 3.00 -13.14 -9.98
C PRO A 78 4.48 -12.95 -9.66
N THR A 79 5.38 -13.80 -10.17
CA THR A 79 6.81 -13.79 -9.83
C THR A 79 7.64 -12.86 -10.68
N ILE A 80 7.13 -12.46 -11.85
CA ILE A 80 7.78 -11.55 -12.80
C ILE A 80 6.86 -10.39 -13.17
N LYS A 81 7.37 -9.37 -13.81
CA LYS A 81 6.56 -8.35 -14.48
C LYS A 81 6.00 -8.95 -15.78
N ASP A 82 4.84 -9.58 -15.70
CA ASP A 82 4.23 -10.40 -16.74
C ASP A 82 3.70 -9.63 -17.95
N GLY A 83 3.63 -8.30 -17.90
CA GLY A 83 3.06 -7.47 -18.95
C GLY A 83 1.54 -7.62 -19.12
N LYS A 84 0.87 -8.44 -18.31
CA LYS A 84 -0.59 -8.59 -18.33
C LYS A 84 -1.26 -7.33 -17.79
N LYS A 85 -1.69 -6.49 -18.71
CA LYS A 85 -2.13 -5.12 -18.47
C LYS A 85 -3.62 -4.90 -18.72
N THR A 86 -4.10 -3.73 -18.32
CA THR A 86 -5.40 -3.21 -18.77
C THR A 86 -5.19 -2.12 -19.83
N ILE A 87 -6.14 -1.97 -20.73
CA ILE A 87 -6.14 -0.96 -21.80
C ILE A 87 -7.49 -0.24 -21.80
N GLY A 88 -7.49 1.08 -21.95
CA GLY A 88 -8.71 1.88 -22.08
C GLY A 88 -9.35 2.33 -20.77
N LEU A 89 -8.69 2.11 -19.61
CA LEU A 89 -9.13 2.67 -18.34
C LEU A 89 -8.45 4.03 -18.09
N LYS A 90 -9.11 4.88 -17.27
CA LYS A 90 -8.50 6.15 -16.80
C LYS A 90 -7.14 5.92 -16.14
N ILE A 91 -6.99 4.84 -15.39
CA ILE A 91 -5.73 4.39 -14.80
C ILE A 91 -5.55 2.92 -15.18
N ASN A 92 -4.58 2.64 -16.04
CA ASN A 92 -4.28 1.28 -16.46
C ASN A 92 -3.29 0.60 -15.53
N LYS A 93 -3.47 -0.72 -15.33
CA LYS A 93 -2.42 -1.60 -14.79
C LYS A 93 -1.43 -1.94 -15.89
N THR A 94 -0.17 -2.07 -15.51
CA THR A 94 0.91 -2.46 -16.44
C THR A 94 1.26 -3.94 -16.35
N ASN A 95 1.00 -4.58 -15.20
CA ASN A 95 1.25 -6.00 -14.94
C ASN A 95 0.13 -6.57 -14.08
N TRP A 96 0.03 -7.89 -14.03
CA TRP A 96 -0.81 -8.68 -13.13
C TRP A 96 -2.29 -8.31 -13.19
N ALA A 97 -2.79 -8.00 -14.37
CA ALA A 97 -4.20 -7.69 -14.58
C ALA A 97 -4.99 -8.99 -14.82
N ASN A 98 -5.46 -9.61 -13.74
CA ASN A 98 -6.32 -10.80 -13.83
C ASN A 98 -7.79 -10.40 -13.95
N LEU A 99 -8.55 -11.18 -14.74
CA LEU A 99 -10.02 -11.11 -14.73
C LEU A 99 -10.55 -11.48 -13.35
N ILE A 100 -11.59 -10.81 -12.91
CA ILE A 100 -12.38 -11.17 -11.72
C ILE A 100 -13.60 -11.96 -12.21
N ASN A 101 -13.44 -13.29 -12.37
CA ASN A 101 -14.45 -14.11 -13.06
C ASN A 101 -14.61 -15.55 -12.55
N LYS A 102 -13.86 -15.99 -11.52
CA LYS A 102 -13.95 -17.35 -10.98
C LYS A 102 -14.50 -17.32 -9.55
N PRO A 103 -15.73 -17.84 -9.32
CA PRO A 103 -16.30 -17.92 -7.98
C PRO A 103 -15.53 -18.91 -7.08
N PRO A 104 -15.66 -18.81 -5.76
CA PRO A 104 -16.32 -17.72 -5.05
C PRO A 104 -15.51 -16.42 -5.12
N PHE A 105 -16.24 -15.29 -4.98
CA PHE A 105 -15.71 -13.95 -4.92
C PHE A 105 -15.60 -13.48 -3.47
N TYR A 106 -14.60 -12.68 -3.17
CA TYR A 106 -14.31 -12.16 -1.84
C TYR A 106 -14.16 -10.63 -1.90
N ALA A 107 -14.67 -9.95 -0.90
CA ALA A 107 -14.46 -8.52 -0.70
C ALA A 107 -13.97 -8.27 0.72
N TYR A 108 -12.95 -7.43 0.86
CA TYR A 108 -12.39 -7.01 2.15
C TYR A 108 -12.48 -5.51 2.29
N GLY A 109 -13.09 -5.05 3.37
CA GLY A 109 -13.06 -3.64 3.76
C GLY A 109 -11.70 -3.30 4.34
N VAL A 110 -11.03 -2.31 3.75
CA VAL A 110 -9.70 -1.87 4.17
C VAL A 110 -9.69 -0.37 4.42
N THR A 111 -8.88 0.05 5.36
CA THR A 111 -8.61 1.45 5.66
C THR A 111 -7.11 1.72 5.61
N CYS A 112 -6.73 2.99 5.78
CA CYS A 112 -5.33 3.36 5.83
C CYS A 112 -4.71 3.03 7.18
N GLY A 113 -3.53 2.44 7.17
CA GLY A 113 -2.63 2.35 8.31
C GLY A 113 -1.45 3.30 8.14
N ILE A 114 -0.83 3.68 9.25
CA ILE A 114 0.42 4.44 9.29
C ILE A 114 1.55 3.45 9.57
N THR A 115 2.53 3.35 8.66
CA THR A 115 3.71 2.50 8.83
C THR A 115 4.88 3.26 9.41
N PHE A 116 5.12 4.48 8.93
CA PHE A 116 6.07 5.43 9.49
C PHE A 116 5.76 6.86 9.02
N THR A 117 6.36 7.84 9.67
CA THR A 117 6.18 9.26 9.33
C THR A 117 7.27 9.75 8.37
N PHE A 118 6.98 10.80 7.59
CA PHE A 118 8.00 11.51 6.81
C PHE A 118 8.63 12.66 7.59
N GLY A 119 7.88 13.21 8.54
CA GLY A 119 8.40 14.15 9.52
C GLY A 119 9.17 13.45 10.62
N GLY A 120 9.97 14.23 11.37
CA GLY A 120 10.76 13.70 12.49
C GLY A 120 11.85 14.64 12.91
N LEU A 121 12.80 14.12 13.69
CA LEU A 121 13.95 14.88 14.17
C LEU A 121 14.83 15.31 13.00
N LYS A 122 15.27 16.56 13.04
CA LYS A 122 16.25 17.08 12.10
C LYS A 122 17.65 16.74 12.56
N VAL A 123 18.44 16.13 11.70
CA VAL A 123 19.83 15.76 11.98
C VAL A 123 20.79 16.41 10.99
N ASN A 124 22.06 16.58 11.38
CA ASN A 124 23.14 16.94 10.48
C ASN A 124 23.76 15.70 9.80
N LYS A 125 24.79 15.89 8.98
CA LYS A 125 25.53 14.81 8.29
C LYS A 125 26.17 13.77 9.21
N ASN A 126 26.38 14.09 10.48
CA ASN A 126 26.93 13.20 11.50
C ASN A 126 25.82 12.57 12.36
N CYS A 127 24.54 12.68 11.95
CA CYS A 127 23.36 12.21 12.67
C CYS A 127 23.14 12.83 14.06
N GLN A 128 23.76 13.95 14.38
CA GLN A 128 23.49 14.71 15.59
C GLN A 128 22.14 15.42 15.43
N VAL A 129 21.27 15.31 16.44
CA VAL A 129 19.97 15.98 16.47
C VAL A 129 20.18 17.49 16.59
N LEU A 130 19.45 18.25 15.78
CA LEU A 130 19.50 19.71 15.78
C LEU A 130 18.36 20.30 16.61
N ASN A 131 18.66 21.31 17.41
CA ASN A 131 17.67 22.10 18.13
C ASN A 131 16.92 23.08 17.19
N LYS A 132 15.98 23.88 17.72
CA LYS A 132 15.21 24.89 16.96
C LYS A 132 16.07 25.94 16.27
N PHE A 133 17.28 26.18 16.75
CA PHE A 133 18.24 27.12 16.16
C PHE A 133 19.22 26.44 15.17
N ARG A 134 18.94 25.19 14.78
CA ARG A 134 19.77 24.37 13.90
C ARG A 134 21.18 24.07 14.44
N LYS A 135 21.39 24.16 15.75
CA LYS A 135 22.64 23.79 16.42
C LYS A 135 22.55 22.35 16.94
N PRO A 136 23.63 21.54 16.82
CA PRO A 136 23.64 20.19 17.37
C PRO A 136 23.41 20.18 18.88
N ILE A 137 22.56 19.26 19.32
CA ILE A 137 22.41 18.94 20.74
C ILE A 137 23.54 17.98 21.11
N LYS A 138 24.38 18.40 22.07
CA LYS A 138 25.54 17.62 22.50
C LYS A 138 25.14 16.24 23.01
N GLY A 139 25.78 15.17 22.50
CA GLY A 139 25.53 13.79 22.90
C GLY A 139 24.24 13.16 22.38
N LEU A 140 23.44 13.86 21.57
CA LEU A 140 22.19 13.33 21.06
C LEU A 140 22.30 13.01 19.57
N PHE A 141 22.13 11.72 19.22
CA PHE A 141 22.15 11.21 17.86
C PHE A 141 20.82 10.52 17.53
N ALA A 142 20.42 10.51 16.27
CA ALA A 142 19.22 9.81 15.83
C ALA A 142 19.38 9.21 14.43
N ALA A 143 18.71 8.07 14.21
CA ALA A 143 18.68 7.36 12.94
C ALA A 143 17.35 6.60 12.77
N GLY A 144 17.06 6.12 11.56
CA GLY A 144 15.87 5.34 11.25
C GLY A 144 14.61 6.18 11.07
N GLY A 145 13.45 5.60 11.32
CA GLY A 145 12.16 6.24 11.08
C GLY A 145 11.85 7.49 11.91
N ILE A 146 12.64 7.75 12.98
CA ILE A 146 12.49 8.94 13.81
C ILE A 146 13.08 10.21 13.17
N ILE A 147 13.99 10.08 12.22
CA ILE A 147 14.55 11.23 11.50
C ILE A 147 13.64 11.64 10.35
N GLY A 148 13.46 12.94 10.17
CA GLY A 148 12.61 13.52 9.13
C GLY A 148 13.41 14.17 7.99
N GLY A 149 12.68 14.53 6.93
CA GLY A 149 13.20 15.34 5.83
C GLY A 149 13.90 14.55 4.71
N ILE A 150 13.87 13.21 4.74
CA ILE A 150 14.41 12.35 3.67
C ILE A 150 13.33 12.05 2.62
N PHE A 151 12.10 11.86 3.04
CA PHE A 151 10.98 11.52 2.18
C PHE A 151 9.88 12.57 2.27
N TYR A 152 9.13 12.70 1.17
CA TYR A 152 7.95 13.56 1.10
C TYR A 152 6.93 12.97 0.13
N PHE A 153 5.66 12.87 0.52
CA PHE A 153 4.55 12.25 -0.20
C PHE A 153 4.66 10.74 -0.46
N ASN A 154 5.81 10.26 -0.84
CA ASN A 154 6.04 8.86 -1.18
C ASN A 154 7.53 8.52 -1.02
N TYR A 155 7.85 7.23 -1.07
CA TYR A 155 9.21 6.72 -0.98
C TYR A 155 9.36 5.45 -1.82
N PRO A 156 10.56 5.16 -2.37
CA PRO A 156 10.82 3.90 -3.06
C PRO A 156 10.79 2.70 -2.11
N GLY A 157 10.35 1.54 -2.58
CA GLY A 157 10.38 0.31 -1.80
C GLY A 157 11.81 0.00 -1.30
N GLY A 158 11.92 -0.40 -0.03
CA GLY A 158 13.21 -0.70 0.61
C GLY A 158 13.99 0.51 1.13
N SER A 159 13.63 1.75 0.73
CA SER A 159 14.38 2.94 1.10
C SER A 159 14.33 3.26 2.61
N GLY A 160 13.27 2.89 3.31
CA GLY A 160 13.19 3.03 4.77
C GLY A 160 14.24 2.18 5.49
N LEU A 161 14.39 0.90 5.11
CA LEU A 161 15.43 0.02 5.64
C LEU A 161 16.84 0.53 5.30
N THR A 162 17.07 0.94 4.06
CA THR A 162 18.35 1.48 3.60
C THR A 162 18.71 2.75 4.36
N SER A 163 17.75 3.67 4.54
CA SER A 163 17.93 4.87 5.36
C SER A 163 18.32 4.51 6.80
N GLY A 164 17.58 3.58 7.42
CA GLY A 164 17.89 3.09 8.77
C GLY A 164 19.32 2.53 8.88
N ALA A 165 19.76 1.72 7.94
CA ALA A 165 21.10 1.13 7.93
C ALA A 165 22.20 2.19 7.75
N VAL A 166 22.05 3.10 6.76
CA VAL A 166 23.04 4.14 6.45
C VAL A 166 23.18 5.13 7.62
N PHE A 167 22.08 5.72 8.06
CA PHE A 167 22.09 6.69 9.15
C PHE A 167 22.44 6.05 10.50
N GLY A 168 22.03 4.79 10.74
CA GLY A 168 22.43 4.03 11.92
C GLY A 168 23.93 3.81 11.99
N LYS A 169 24.57 3.44 10.87
CA LYS A 169 26.03 3.32 10.79
C LYS A 169 26.75 4.65 11.06
N ILE A 170 26.23 5.75 10.49
CA ILE A 170 26.82 7.09 10.70
C ILE A 170 26.65 7.52 12.14
N ALA A 171 25.45 7.39 12.72
CA ALA A 171 25.15 7.75 14.09
C ALA A 171 26.02 6.98 15.09
N GLY A 172 26.14 5.65 14.91
CA GLY A 172 26.99 4.80 15.74
C GLY A 172 28.46 5.21 15.71
N LYS A 173 29.01 5.45 14.50
CA LYS A 173 30.39 5.95 14.35
C LYS A 173 30.59 7.32 14.98
N SER A 174 29.62 8.22 14.88
CA SER A 174 29.69 9.56 15.45
C SER A 174 29.60 9.53 16.97
N ALA A 175 28.71 8.70 17.51
CA ALA A 175 28.56 8.51 18.95
C ALA A 175 29.79 7.89 19.61
N ALA A 176 30.43 6.93 18.94
CA ALA A 176 31.67 6.29 19.45
C ALA A 176 32.88 7.22 19.50
N LYS A 177 32.82 8.36 18.82
CA LYS A 177 33.89 9.38 18.82
C LYS A 177 33.59 10.59 19.73
N PHE A 178 32.46 10.54 20.38
CA PHE A 178 31.95 11.61 21.24
C PHE A 178 32.40 11.43 22.71
#